data_d9b0334b344b8c2bc35551c7f44a2f62
#
_entry.id   d9b0334b344b8c2bc35551c7f44a2f62
#
_cell.length_a   1.000
_cell.length_b   1.000
_cell.length_c   1.000
_cell.angle_alpha   90.00
_cell.angle_beta   90.00
_cell.angle_gamma   90.00
#
_symmetry.space_group_name_H-M   'P 1'
#
loop_
_entity.id
_entity.type
_entity.pdbx_description
1 polymer ?
#
loop_
_entity_poly.entity_id
_entity_poly.type
_entity_poly.pdbx_seq_one_letter_code
_entity_poly.pdbx_strand_id
1 'polypeptide(L)'
;MALLEVKNLGISFGGLKAVSNFDVSIEKGQLYGLIGPNGAGKTTVFNLLTGVYKPDEGSVFLDGENITGKKTIDINKAGIARTFQNIRLFKDMSVIDNVKAGLHNYYPYSTFEGILRLPRFFKMENEMEERALKLLEVFGLEEFKDYSASNLPYGQQRKLEIARALATEPKLLLLDEPAAGMNPNETKELMDTIRFVRDTFDMTILLIEHDMKLVSGICEKLTVLNFGQVLSVGDTTTVLNDPKVITAYLGE
;
A
#
# COMPACT_ATOMS: atom_id res chain seq x y z
N MET A 1 -3.15 5.69 -19.53
CA MET A 1 -2.52 4.36 -19.68
C MET A 1 -2.57 3.66 -18.35
N ALA A 2 -3.07 2.43 -18.30
CA ALA A 2 -3.16 1.71 -17.04
C ALA A 2 -1.77 1.48 -16.44
N LEU A 3 -1.62 1.79 -15.15
CA LEU A 3 -0.42 1.47 -14.38
C LEU A 3 -0.46 0.02 -13.89
N LEU A 4 -1.61 -0.40 -13.34
CA LEU A 4 -1.84 -1.78 -12.91
C LEU A 4 -2.91 -2.39 -13.79
N GLU A 5 -2.62 -3.53 -14.40
CA GLU A 5 -3.60 -4.38 -15.08
C GLU A 5 -3.58 -5.78 -14.48
N VAL A 6 -4.73 -6.25 -14.04
CA VAL A 6 -4.94 -7.60 -13.53
C VAL A 6 -5.97 -8.28 -14.43
N LYS A 7 -5.66 -9.49 -14.90
CA LYS A 7 -6.49 -10.24 -15.84
C LYS A 7 -6.75 -11.65 -15.34
N ASN A 8 -8.02 -11.99 -15.14
CA ASN A 8 -8.51 -13.32 -14.74
C ASN A 8 -7.77 -13.91 -13.54
N LEU A 9 -7.39 -13.07 -12.55
CA LEU A 9 -6.59 -13.51 -11.41
C LEU A 9 -7.41 -14.43 -10.52
N GLY A 10 -6.83 -15.56 -10.13
CA GLY A 10 -7.49 -16.53 -9.28
C GLY A 10 -6.53 -17.32 -8.39
N ILE A 11 -7.07 -17.74 -7.23
CA ILE A 11 -6.38 -18.62 -6.27
C ILE A 11 -7.38 -19.44 -5.47
N SER A 12 -7.01 -20.69 -5.18
CA SER A 12 -7.80 -21.60 -4.36
C SER A 12 -6.99 -22.12 -3.16
N PHE A 13 -7.65 -22.31 -2.03
CA PHE A 13 -7.08 -22.89 -0.83
C PHE A 13 -7.91 -24.10 -0.41
N GLY A 14 -7.32 -25.30 -0.39
CA GLY A 14 -8.01 -26.52 0.02
C GLY A 14 -9.34 -26.77 -0.71
N GLY A 15 -9.40 -26.44 -2.00
CA GLY A 15 -10.59 -26.60 -2.84
C GLY A 15 -11.58 -25.43 -2.79
N LEU A 16 -11.41 -24.46 -1.88
CA LEU A 16 -12.20 -23.23 -1.85
C LEU A 16 -11.54 -22.18 -2.76
N LYS A 17 -12.27 -21.69 -3.78
CA LYS A 17 -11.85 -20.54 -4.59
C LYS A 17 -11.97 -19.26 -3.76
N ALA A 18 -10.83 -18.74 -3.29
CA ALA A 18 -10.79 -17.51 -2.49
C ALA A 18 -10.87 -16.25 -3.36
N VAL A 19 -10.36 -16.31 -4.58
CA VAL A 19 -10.51 -15.28 -5.63
C VAL A 19 -10.67 -16.01 -6.96
N SER A 20 -11.59 -15.57 -7.80
CA SER A 20 -11.81 -16.11 -9.14
C SER A 20 -12.17 -15.02 -10.13
N ASN A 21 -11.58 -15.11 -11.33
CA ASN A 21 -11.83 -14.17 -12.45
C ASN A 21 -11.76 -12.69 -12.00
N PHE A 22 -10.75 -12.36 -11.18
CA PHE A 22 -10.57 -10.98 -10.73
C PHE A 22 -9.87 -10.16 -11.79
N ASP A 23 -10.57 -9.15 -12.30
CA ASP A 23 -10.08 -8.19 -13.27
C ASP A 23 -10.10 -6.80 -12.65
N VAL A 24 -9.00 -6.05 -12.80
CA VAL A 24 -8.95 -4.63 -12.45
C VAL A 24 -7.94 -3.90 -13.31
N SER A 25 -8.26 -2.65 -13.66
CA SER A 25 -7.36 -1.73 -14.36
C SER A 25 -7.33 -0.41 -13.61
N ILE A 26 -6.14 0.02 -13.20
CA ILE A 26 -5.92 1.26 -12.43
C ILE A 26 -4.99 2.16 -13.24
N GLU A 27 -5.42 3.39 -13.48
CA GLU A 27 -4.63 4.38 -14.20
C GLU A 27 -3.62 5.06 -13.28
N LYS A 28 -2.56 5.61 -13.89
CA LYS A 28 -1.55 6.37 -13.15
C LYS A 28 -2.16 7.59 -12.44
N GLY A 29 -1.74 7.84 -11.20
CA GLY A 29 -2.23 8.94 -10.36
C GLY A 29 -3.62 8.74 -9.76
N GLN A 30 -4.26 7.59 -10.00
CA GLN A 30 -5.61 7.29 -9.54
C GLN A 30 -5.65 6.85 -8.08
N LEU A 31 -6.64 7.32 -7.32
CA LEU A 31 -7.03 6.80 -6.01
C LEU A 31 -8.17 5.80 -6.20
N TYR A 32 -7.84 4.53 -6.08
CA TYR A 32 -8.74 3.42 -6.36
C TYR A 32 -9.06 2.62 -5.10
N GLY A 33 -10.33 2.27 -4.90
CA GLY A 33 -10.79 1.48 -3.75
C GLY A 33 -11.13 0.03 -4.13
N LEU A 34 -10.67 -0.92 -3.31
CA LEU A 34 -11.11 -2.32 -3.34
C LEU A 34 -11.91 -2.57 -2.06
N ILE A 35 -13.23 -2.67 -2.19
CA ILE A 35 -14.14 -2.82 -1.06
C ILE A 35 -14.91 -4.14 -1.11
N GLY A 36 -15.63 -4.47 -0.07
CA GLY A 36 -16.45 -5.68 0.02
C GLY A 36 -16.61 -6.16 1.46
N PRO A 37 -17.55 -7.06 1.74
CA PRO A 37 -17.77 -7.63 3.07
C PRO A 37 -16.52 -8.34 3.63
N ASN A 38 -16.55 -8.64 4.93
CA ASN A 38 -15.51 -9.47 5.55
C ASN A 38 -15.48 -10.85 4.89
N GLY A 39 -14.27 -11.35 4.60
CA GLY A 39 -14.11 -12.62 3.89
C GLY A 39 -14.33 -12.55 2.37
N ALA A 40 -14.61 -11.38 1.78
CA ALA A 40 -14.82 -11.24 0.34
C ALA A 40 -13.58 -11.53 -0.54
N GLY A 41 -12.38 -11.64 0.05
CA GLY A 41 -11.14 -11.93 -0.69
C GLY A 41 -10.20 -10.73 -0.89
N LYS A 42 -10.50 -9.55 -0.35
CA LYS A 42 -9.70 -8.31 -0.51
C LYS A 42 -8.23 -8.49 -0.15
N THR A 43 -7.96 -8.96 1.06
CA THR A 43 -6.58 -9.23 1.54
C THR A 43 -5.89 -10.31 0.71
N THR A 44 -6.64 -11.29 0.18
CA THR A 44 -6.11 -12.31 -0.73
C THR A 44 -5.64 -11.67 -2.04
N VAL A 45 -6.41 -10.73 -2.61
CA VAL A 45 -5.98 -9.95 -3.78
C VAL A 45 -4.69 -9.17 -3.47
N PHE A 46 -4.59 -8.48 -2.35
CA PHE A 46 -3.36 -7.77 -1.96
C PHE A 46 -2.17 -8.74 -1.81
N ASN A 47 -2.39 -9.92 -1.25
CA ASN A 47 -1.34 -10.93 -1.11
C ASN A 47 -0.88 -11.47 -2.48
N LEU A 48 -1.78 -11.57 -3.46
CA LEU A 48 -1.45 -11.93 -4.84
C LEU A 48 -0.65 -10.83 -5.53
N LEU A 49 -1.09 -9.56 -5.41
CA LEU A 49 -0.40 -8.40 -6.00
C LEU A 49 0.99 -8.17 -5.41
N THR A 50 1.23 -8.57 -4.17
CA THR A 50 2.52 -8.39 -3.48
C THR A 50 3.41 -9.62 -3.47
N GLY A 51 2.99 -10.72 -4.13
CA GLY A 51 3.77 -11.95 -4.23
C GLY A 51 3.90 -12.74 -2.93
N VAL A 52 3.05 -12.47 -1.92
CA VAL A 52 2.89 -13.30 -0.72
C VAL A 52 2.25 -14.63 -1.11
N TYR A 53 1.29 -14.59 -2.04
CA TYR A 53 0.71 -15.75 -2.68
C TYR A 53 1.03 -15.74 -4.17
N LYS A 54 1.25 -16.94 -4.73
CA LYS A 54 1.36 -17.13 -6.16
C LYS A 54 -0.03 -17.47 -6.71
N PRO A 55 -0.52 -16.77 -7.75
CA PRO A 55 -1.81 -17.09 -8.34
C PRO A 55 -1.79 -18.47 -9.03
N ASP A 56 -2.94 -19.15 -9.02
CA ASP A 56 -3.15 -20.38 -9.76
C ASP A 56 -3.43 -20.08 -11.24
N GLU A 57 -4.14 -18.98 -11.49
CA GLU A 57 -4.54 -18.54 -12.83
C GLU A 57 -4.49 -17.01 -12.94
N GLY A 58 -4.44 -16.54 -14.20
CA GLY A 58 -4.43 -15.11 -14.51
C GLY A 58 -3.06 -14.48 -14.54
N SER A 59 -3.04 -13.15 -14.68
CA SER A 59 -1.81 -12.38 -14.81
C SER A 59 -1.92 -10.99 -14.23
N VAL A 60 -0.79 -10.45 -13.78
CA VAL A 60 -0.64 -9.10 -13.20
C VAL A 60 0.45 -8.37 -13.95
N PHE A 61 0.13 -7.17 -14.44
CA PHE A 61 1.06 -6.28 -15.11
C PHE A 61 1.16 -4.96 -14.37
N LEU A 62 2.37 -4.49 -14.13
CA LEU A 62 2.66 -3.17 -13.59
C LEU A 62 3.46 -2.38 -14.63
N ASP A 63 2.92 -1.24 -15.07
CA ASP A 63 3.54 -0.38 -16.08
C ASP A 63 3.96 -1.17 -17.34
N GLY A 64 3.12 -2.13 -17.76
CA GLY A 64 3.37 -3.03 -18.90
C GLY A 64 4.28 -4.22 -18.61
N GLU A 65 4.96 -4.27 -17.46
CA GLU A 65 5.81 -5.40 -17.07
C GLU A 65 4.99 -6.50 -16.38
N ASN A 66 5.14 -7.75 -16.81
CA ASN A 66 4.50 -8.89 -16.16
C ASN A 66 5.20 -9.20 -14.83
N ILE A 67 4.48 -9.05 -13.73
CA ILE A 67 4.95 -9.33 -12.36
C ILE A 67 4.30 -10.57 -11.74
N THR A 68 3.53 -11.34 -12.49
CA THR A 68 2.77 -12.50 -12.04
C THR A 68 3.65 -13.51 -11.33
N GLY A 69 3.34 -13.82 -10.08
CA GLY A 69 4.02 -14.84 -9.28
C GLY A 69 5.50 -14.56 -8.99
N LYS A 70 5.99 -13.35 -9.23
CA LYS A 70 7.32 -12.90 -8.79
C LYS A 70 7.39 -12.90 -7.26
N LYS A 71 8.60 -12.95 -6.71
CA LYS A 71 8.83 -12.83 -5.25
C LYS A 71 8.53 -11.41 -4.77
N THR A 72 8.14 -11.27 -3.50
CA THR A 72 7.83 -9.98 -2.87
C THR A 72 8.93 -8.93 -3.07
N ILE A 73 10.20 -9.32 -2.97
CA ILE A 73 11.34 -8.41 -3.18
C ILE A 73 11.40 -7.89 -4.63
N ASP A 74 11.10 -8.73 -5.61
CA ASP A 74 11.15 -8.37 -7.02
C ASP A 74 9.95 -7.47 -7.38
N ILE A 75 8.79 -7.72 -6.77
CA ILE A 75 7.59 -6.88 -6.92
C ILE A 75 7.81 -5.50 -6.29
N ASN A 76 8.45 -5.44 -5.12
CA ASN A 76 8.80 -4.17 -4.51
C ASN A 76 9.76 -3.37 -5.40
N LYS A 77 10.79 -4.02 -5.96
CA LYS A 77 11.72 -3.39 -6.92
C LYS A 77 11.05 -2.98 -8.23
N ALA A 78 9.98 -3.67 -8.65
CA ALA A 78 9.19 -3.26 -9.81
C ALA A 78 8.35 -2.00 -9.54
N GLY A 79 8.12 -1.66 -8.25
CA GLY A 79 7.47 -0.43 -7.84
C GLY A 79 6.13 -0.61 -7.12
N ILE A 80 5.90 -1.73 -6.42
CA ILE A 80 4.75 -1.88 -5.51
C ILE A 80 5.23 -1.83 -4.06
N ALA A 81 4.67 -0.90 -3.27
CA ALA A 81 4.81 -0.89 -1.82
C ALA A 81 3.46 -1.14 -1.15
N ARG A 82 3.48 -1.70 0.07
CA ARG A 82 2.29 -1.98 0.85
C ARG A 82 2.48 -1.57 2.31
N THR A 83 1.48 -0.91 2.89
CA THR A 83 1.28 -0.82 4.33
C THR A 83 0.41 -1.97 4.80
N PHE A 84 0.32 -2.17 6.11
CA PHE A 84 -0.46 -3.27 6.68
C PHE A 84 -1.54 -2.71 7.61
N GLN A 85 -2.62 -3.46 7.80
CA GLN A 85 -3.71 -3.13 8.74
C GLN A 85 -3.15 -2.83 10.14
N ASN A 86 -2.35 -3.74 10.69
CA ASN A 86 -1.57 -3.48 11.89
C ASN A 86 -0.24 -2.84 11.52
N ILE A 87 0.05 -1.67 12.06
CA ILE A 87 1.30 -0.94 11.81
C ILE A 87 2.51 -1.83 12.05
N ARG A 88 3.34 -2.01 11.01
CA ARG A 88 4.54 -2.84 11.05
C ARG A 88 5.81 -2.00 10.99
N LEU A 89 6.03 -1.18 12.01
CA LEU A 89 7.28 -0.47 12.20
C LEU A 89 8.32 -1.33 12.92
N PHE A 90 9.59 -1.04 12.69
CA PHE A 90 10.68 -1.53 13.53
C PHE A 90 10.66 -0.72 14.82
N LYS A 91 9.95 -1.24 15.83
CA LYS A 91 9.55 -0.50 17.04
C LYS A 91 10.74 0.02 17.85
N ASP A 92 11.83 -0.74 17.88
CA ASP A 92 13.04 -0.42 18.65
C ASP A 92 14.04 0.45 17.86
N MET A 93 13.78 0.67 16.56
CA MET A 93 14.57 1.56 15.73
C MET A 93 14.07 2.99 15.83
N SER A 94 14.93 3.95 15.54
CA SER A 94 14.55 5.35 15.44
C SER A 94 13.58 5.61 14.28
N VAL A 95 12.90 6.75 14.32
CA VAL A 95 12.00 7.21 13.25
C VAL A 95 12.77 7.30 11.94
N ILE A 96 13.95 7.92 11.95
CA ILE A 96 14.78 8.05 10.73
C ILE A 96 15.28 6.70 10.22
N ASP A 97 15.68 5.78 11.10
CA ASP A 97 16.16 4.46 10.68
C ASP A 97 15.04 3.60 10.07
N ASN A 98 13.80 3.78 10.52
CA ASN A 98 12.65 3.17 9.85
C ASN A 98 12.54 3.60 8.39
N VAL A 99 12.71 4.89 8.10
CA VAL A 99 12.67 5.41 6.72
C VAL A 99 13.90 4.94 5.93
N LYS A 100 15.10 4.99 6.52
CA LYS A 100 16.35 4.50 5.91
C LYS A 100 16.26 3.03 5.49
N ALA A 101 15.56 2.20 6.27
CA ALA A 101 15.33 0.80 5.91
C ALA A 101 14.59 0.65 4.57
N GLY A 102 13.68 1.58 4.22
CA GLY A 102 13.02 1.62 2.91
C GLY A 102 13.94 2.02 1.77
N LEU A 103 14.96 2.84 2.02
CA LEU A 103 15.90 3.35 1.02
C LEU A 103 16.96 2.33 0.58
N HIS A 104 17.13 1.23 1.30
CA HIS A 104 18.23 0.25 1.08
C HIS A 104 18.28 -0.34 -0.33
N ASN A 105 17.16 -0.36 -1.05
CA ASN A 105 17.14 -0.82 -2.45
C ASN A 105 17.94 0.07 -3.39
N TYR A 106 18.11 1.36 -3.06
CA TYR A 106 18.76 2.38 -3.91
C TYR A 106 20.20 2.68 -3.51
N TYR A 107 20.60 2.30 -2.31
CA TYR A 107 21.95 2.57 -1.77
C TYR A 107 22.68 1.26 -1.45
N PRO A 108 23.03 0.47 -2.48
CA PRO A 108 23.68 -0.82 -2.26
C PRO A 108 25.14 -0.61 -1.87
N TYR A 109 25.50 -1.04 -0.67
CA TYR A 109 26.87 -1.30 -0.27
C TYR A 109 26.98 -2.75 0.24
N SER A 110 28.16 -3.34 0.09
CA SER A 110 28.38 -4.71 0.52
C SER A 110 28.49 -4.80 2.04
N THR A 111 28.16 -5.96 2.60
CA THR A 111 28.36 -6.22 4.04
C THR A 111 29.80 -5.96 4.47
N PHE A 112 30.77 -6.26 3.60
CA PHE A 112 32.19 -5.99 3.84
C PHE A 112 32.50 -4.48 3.94
N GLU A 113 31.94 -3.67 3.04
CA GLU A 113 32.07 -2.20 3.09
C GLU A 113 31.46 -1.63 4.37
N GLY A 114 30.32 -2.18 4.80
CA GLY A 114 29.66 -1.78 6.06
C GLY A 114 30.46 -2.14 7.30
N ILE A 115 31.01 -3.38 7.38
CA ILE A 115 31.82 -3.83 8.53
C ILE A 115 33.11 -3.02 8.65
N LEU A 116 33.82 -2.79 7.53
CA LEU A 116 35.07 -2.05 7.51
C LEU A 116 34.88 -0.53 7.48
N ARG A 117 33.64 -0.04 7.43
CA ARG A 117 33.30 1.37 7.37
C ARG A 117 34.11 2.12 6.30
N LEU A 118 34.11 1.57 5.07
CA LEU A 118 34.87 2.17 3.96
C LEU A 118 34.23 3.52 3.55
N PRO A 119 34.97 4.40 2.84
CA PRO A 119 34.44 5.73 2.45
C PRO A 119 33.11 5.69 1.71
N ARG A 120 32.88 4.65 0.89
CA ARG A 120 31.61 4.47 0.17
C ARG A 120 30.44 4.21 1.13
N PHE A 121 30.64 3.48 2.22
CA PHE A 121 29.65 3.26 3.26
C PHE A 121 29.19 4.61 3.83
N PHE A 122 30.11 5.46 4.29
CA PHE A 122 29.74 6.77 4.85
C PHE A 122 29.03 7.66 3.85
N LYS A 123 29.47 7.66 2.60
CA LYS A 123 28.80 8.42 1.54
C LYS A 123 27.35 7.97 1.36
N MET A 124 27.10 6.66 1.24
CA MET A 124 25.75 6.11 1.08
C MET A 124 24.87 6.37 2.29
N GLU A 125 25.41 6.20 3.51
CA GLU A 125 24.67 6.48 4.75
C GLU A 125 24.25 7.95 4.86
N ASN A 126 25.13 8.89 4.51
CA ASN A 126 24.81 10.32 4.51
C ASN A 126 23.73 10.65 3.48
N GLU A 127 23.83 10.12 2.25
CA GLU A 127 22.82 10.31 1.24
C GLU A 127 21.45 9.72 1.64
N MET A 128 21.44 8.54 2.28
CA MET A 128 20.21 7.94 2.83
C MET A 128 19.63 8.80 3.95
N GLU A 129 20.48 9.34 4.83
CA GLU A 129 20.04 10.19 5.94
C GLU A 129 19.40 11.48 5.43
N GLU A 130 20.04 12.18 4.48
CA GLU A 130 19.48 13.39 3.86
C GLU A 130 18.13 13.11 3.19
N ARG A 131 18.01 11.99 2.51
CA ARG A 131 16.80 11.58 1.84
C ARG A 131 15.69 11.19 2.81
N ALA A 132 16.05 10.48 3.88
CA ALA A 132 15.12 10.12 4.95
C ALA A 132 14.60 11.37 5.67
N LEU A 133 15.48 12.35 5.96
CA LEU A 133 15.08 13.62 6.58
C LEU A 133 14.07 14.37 5.71
N LYS A 134 14.31 14.49 4.40
CA LYS A 134 13.36 15.13 3.47
C LYS A 134 11.98 14.45 3.48
N LEU A 135 11.93 13.11 3.54
CA LEU A 135 10.66 12.41 3.68
C LEU A 135 10.01 12.69 5.05
N LEU A 136 10.78 12.72 6.13
CA LEU A 136 10.24 13.06 7.46
C LEU A 136 9.68 14.48 7.51
N GLU A 137 10.36 15.46 6.92
CA GLU A 137 9.89 16.85 6.79
C GLU A 137 8.53 16.92 6.08
N VAL A 138 8.37 16.16 4.98
CA VAL A 138 7.10 16.08 4.23
C VAL A 138 5.93 15.63 5.10
N PHE A 139 6.19 14.76 6.10
CA PHE A 139 5.17 14.24 7.01
C PHE A 139 5.10 14.98 8.36
N GLY A 140 5.94 16.00 8.58
CA GLY A 140 6.06 16.73 9.85
C GLY A 140 6.56 15.84 10.99
N LEU A 141 7.51 14.95 10.68
CA LEU A 141 8.12 13.99 11.62
C LEU A 141 9.60 14.26 11.90
N GLU A 142 10.17 15.33 11.37
CA GLU A 142 11.60 15.66 11.46
C GLU A 142 12.07 15.88 12.90
N GLU A 143 11.24 16.50 13.75
CA GLU A 143 11.55 16.72 15.17
C GLU A 143 11.62 15.43 15.98
N PHE A 144 10.99 14.36 15.47
CA PHE A 144 10.95 13.05 16.13
C PHE A 144 11.99 12.08 15.57
N LYS A 145 12.89 12.51 14.67
CA LYS A 145 13.80 11.63 13.92
C LYS A 145 14.57 10.63 14.78
N ASP A 146 15.03 11.06 15.96
CA ASP A 146 15.84 10.27 16.89
C ASP A 146 15.00 9.50 17.93
N TYR A 147 13.67 9.68 17.93
CA TYR A 147 12.79 8.96 18.85
C TYR A 147 12.60 7.52 18.40
N SER A 148 12.45 6.60 19.36
CA SER A 148 12.00 5.25 19.03
C SER A 148 10.61 5.31 18.38
N ALA A 149 10.42 4.56 17.29
CA ALA A 149 9.16 4.54 16.55
C ALA A 149 7.97 4.13 17.44
N SER A 150 8.20 3.31 18.48
CA SER A 150 7.17 2.92 19.45
C SER A 150 6.68 4.07 20.32
N ASN A 151 7.44 5.15 20.46
CA ASN A 151 7.09 6.29 21.30
C ASN A 151 6.22 7.33 20.57
N LEU A 152 6.00 7.17 19.27
CA LEU A 152 5.12 8.05 18.52
C LEU A 152 3.64 7.77 18.83
N PRO A 153 2.78 8.80 18.85
CA PRO A 153 1.33 8.63 18.80
C PRO A 153 0.90 7.82 17.58
N TYR A 154 -0.24 7.12 17.67
CA TYR A 154 -0.70 6.18 16.64
C TYR A 154 -0.79 6.80 15.24
N GLY A 155 -1.36 8.00 15.11
CA GLY A 155 -1.44 8.72 13.83
C GLY A 155 -0.06 9.04 13.24
N GLN A 156 0.93 9.39 14.08
CA GLN A 156 2.31 9.62 13.61
C GLN A 156 3.02 8.31 13.23
N GLN A 157 2.73 7.21 13.94
CA GLN A 157 3.23 5.88 13.52
C GLN A 157 2.70 5.51 12.13
N ARG A 158 1.43 5.81 11.82
CA ARG A 158 0.86 5.56 10.49
C ARG A 158 1.52 6.43 9.42
N LYS A 159 1.76 7.71 9.70
CA LYS A 159 2.53 8.60 8.80
C LYS A 159 3.93 8.06 8.55
N LEU A 160 4.62 7.59 9.58
CA LEU A 160 5.95 6.97 9.46
C LEU A 160 5.92 5.69 8.62
N GLU A 161 4.90 4.85 8.77
CA GLU A 161 4.74 3.64 7.95
C GLU A 161 4.58 4.00 6.47
N ILE A 162 3.77 5.02 6.15
CA ILE A 162 3.60 5.53 4.78
C ILE A 162 4.92 6.12 4.27
N ALA A 163 5.62 6.94 5.06
CA ALA A 163 6.92 7.52 4.70
C ALA A 163 7.95 6.42 4.38
N ARG A 164 8.02 5.35 5.18
CA ARG A 164 8.87 4.20 4.91
C ARG A 164 8.49 3.45 3.63
N ALA A 165 7.19 3.32 3.35
CA ALA A 165 6.74 2.72 2.10
C ALA A 165 7.15 3.58 0.89
N LEU A 166 7.00 4.91 0.97
CA LEU A 166 7.41 5.85 -0.06
C LEU A 166 8.93 5.89 -0.27
N ALA A 167 9.71 5.61 0.77
CA ALA A 167 11.17 5.49 0.66
C ALA A 167 11.62 4.41 -0.33
N THR A 168 10.76 3.43 -0.64
CA THR A 168 11.02 2.44 -1.69
C THR A 168 10.70 2.95 -3.10
N GLU A 169 10.38 4.23 -3.28
CA GLU A 169 10.01 4.89 -4.55
C GLU A 169 8.99 4.08 -5.37
N PRO A 170 7.84 3.74 -4.79
CA PRO A 170 6.88 2.90 -5.49
C PRO A 170 6.17 3.69 -6.60
N LYS A 171 5.71 2.97 -7.63
CA LYS A 171 4.75 3.47 -8.63
C LYS A 171 3.30 3.30 -8.13
N LEU A 172 3.07 2.25 -7.33
CA LEU A 172 1.78 1.88 -6.76
C LEU A 172 1.92 1.66 -5.25
N LEU A 173 1.15 2.39 -4.47
CA LEU A 173 1.06 2.24 -3.02
C LEU A 173 -0.23 1.49 -2.65
N LEU A 174 -0.09 0.35 -1.99
CA LEU A 174 -1.20 -0.44 -1.47
C LEU A 174 -1.43 -0.09 0.00
N LEU A 175 -2.62 0.41 0.34
CA LEU A 175 -3.02 0.74 1.71
C LEU A 175 -4.06 -0.27 2.20
N ASP A 176 -3.72 -1.05 3.22
CA ASP A 176 -4.57 -2.12 3.75
C ASP A 176 -5.22 -1.67 5.06
N GLU A 177 -6.50 -1.30 5.00
CA GLU A 177 -7.32 -0.79 6.10
C GLU A 177 -6.58 0.26 6.97
N PRO A 178 -6.08 1.35 6.36
CA PRO A 178 -5.21 2.29 7.05
C PRO A 178 -5.91 3.06 8.18
N ALA A 179 -7.25 3.16 8.17
CA ALA A 179 -8.04 3.84 9.20
C ALA A 179 -8.46 2.93 10.36
N ALA A 180 -8.06 1.63 10.35
CA ALA A 180 -8.46 0.71 11.40
C ALA A 180 -8.07 1.21 12.80
N GLY A 181 -9.06 1.32 13.69
CA GLY A 181 -8.86 1.78 15.08
C GLY A 181 -8.74 3.29 15.26
N MET A 182 -8.89 4.09 14.20
CA MET A 182 -8.85 5.55 14.27
C MET A 182 -10.20 6.16 14.67
N ASN A 183 -10.15 7.28 15.39
CA ASN A 183 -11.31 8.12 15.62
C ASN A 183 -11.63 9.00 14.38
N PRO A 184 -12.82 9.64 14.30
CA PRO A 184 -13.19 10.43 13.12
C PRO A 184 -12.23 11.57 12.75
N ASN A 185 -11.56 12.19 13.72
CA ASN A 185 -10.60 13.26 13.44
C ASN A 185 -9.31 12.69 12.85
N GLU A 186 -8.81 11.59 13.41
CA GLU A 186 -7.64 10.88 12.89
C GLU A 186 -7.91 10.33 11.48
N THR A 187 -9.12 9.80 11.22
CA THR A 187 -9.52 9.36 9.88
C THR A 187 -9.49 10.53 8.89
N LYS A 188 -9.97 11.72 9.29
CA LYS A 188 -9.92 12.92 8.44
C LYS A 188 -8.47 13.33 8.13
N GLU A 189 -7.60 13.36 9.13
CA GLU A 189 -6.17 13.67 8.94
C GLU A 189 -5.49 12.64 8.04
N LEU A 190 -5.86 11.36 8.16
CA LEU A 190 -5.37 10.31 7.27
C LEU A 190 -5.83 10.53 5.83
N MET A 191 -7.10 10.89 5.62
CA MET A 191 -7.63 11.21 4.27
C MET A 191 -6.84 12.35 3.63
N ASP A 192 -6.56 13.41 4.40
CA ASP A 192 -5.78 14.54 3.93
C ASP A 192 -4.32 14.13 3.63
N THR A 193 -3.74 13.25 4.46
CA THR A 193 -2.41 12.68 4.23
C THR A 193 -2.36 11.83 2.95
N ILE A 194 -3.37 10.98 2.70
CA ILE A 194 -3.44 10.15 1.50
C ILE A 194 -3.55 11.01 0.23
N ARG A 195 -4.40 12.04 0.25
CA ARG A 195 -4.52 13.00 -0.88
C ARG A 195 -3.20 13.73 -1.10
N PHE A 196 -2.58 14.23 -0.04
CA PHE A 196 -1.29 14.90 -0.08
C PHE A 196 -0.21 14.01 -0.69
N VAL A 197 -0.13 12.74 -0.29
CA VAL A 197 0.82 11.76 -0.86
C VAL A 197 0.56 11.56 -2.35
N ARG A 198 -0.71 11.36 -2.76
CA ARG A 198 -1.06 11.24 -4.17
C ARG A 198 -0.59 12.45 -4.98
N ASP A 199 -0.91 13.65 -4.51
CA ASP A 199 -0.70 14.89 -5.27
C ASP A 199 0.80 15.28 -5.29
N THR A 200 1.51 15.11 -4.17
CA THR A 200 2.93 15.50 -4.04
C THR A 200 3.87 14.55 -4.78
N PHE A 201 3.56 13.26 -4.77
CA PHE A 201 4.43 12.21 -5.34
C PHE A 201 3.91 11.63 -6.67
N ASP A 202 2.85 12.22 -7.26
CA ASP A 202 2.16 11.66 -8.45
C ASP A 202 1.83 10.17 -8.26
N MET A 203 1.38 9.82 -7.04
CA MET A 203 1.25 8.44 -6.59
C MET A 203 -0.05 7.81 -7.03
N THR A 204 0.02 6.60 -7.56
CA THR A 204 -1.16 5.75 -7.73
C THR A 204 -1.40 4.98 -6.44
N ILE A 205 -2.62 4.98 -5.94
CA ILE A 205 -2.95 4.35 -4.65
C ILE A 205 -4.10 3.37 -4.84
N LEU A 206 -3.92 2.13 -4.36
CA LEU A 206 -5.00 1.16 -4.22
C LEU A 206 -5.26 0.92 -2.73
N LEU A 207 -6.49 1.20 -2.31
CA LEU A 207 -6.92 1.19 -0.93
C LEU A 207 -7.89 0.05 -0.67
N ILE A 208 -7.66 -0.77 0.36
CA ILE A 208 -8.69 -1.59 0.98
C ILE A 208 -9.24 -0.84 2.19
N GLU A 209 -10.55 -0.68 2.25
CA GLU A 209 -11.22 -0.07 3.40
C GLU A 209 -12.66 -0.59 3.55
N HIS A 210 -13.18 -0.45 4.75
CA HIS A 210 -14.56 -0.74 5.10
C HIS A 210 -15.30 0.51 5.65
N ASP A 211 -14.57 1.60 5.94
CA ASP A 211 -15.18 2.90 6.26
C ASP A 211 -15.63 3.59 4.97
N MET A 212 -16.96 3.55 4.74
CA MET A 212 -17.57 4.14 3.53
C MET A 212 -17.41 5.66 3.45
N LYS A 213 -17.24 6.36 4.60
CA LYS A 213 -16.99 7.81 4.59
C LYS A 213 -15.60 8.12 4.05
N LEU A 214 -14.60 7.36 4.47
CA LEU A 214 -13.25 7.47 3.92
C LEU A 214 -13.26 7.13 2.43
N VAL A 215 -13.82 5.97 2.07
CA VAL A 215 -13.89 5.51 0.67
C VAL A 215 -14.55 6.54 -0.23
N SER A 216 -15.75 7.01 0.13
CA SER A 216 -16.49 8.02 -0.65
C SER A 216 -15.80 9.38 -0.69
N GLY A 217 -15.00 9.67 0.33
CA GLY A 217 -14.31 10.94 0.45
C GLY A 217 -13.05 11.04 -0.41
N ILE A 218 -12.35 9.93 -0.71
CA ILE A 218 -11.06 10.00 -1.40
C ILE A 218 -10.96 9.13 -2.66
N CYS A 219 -11.68 8.01 -2.77
CA CYS A 219 -11.59 7.15 -3.94
C CYS A 219 -12.37 7.70 -5.13
N GLU A 220 -11.77 7.63 -6.31
CA GLU A 220 -12.39 8.04 -7.58
C GLU A 220 -13.19 6.90 -8.19
N LYS A 221 -12.63 5.69 -8.13
CA LYS A 221 -13.25 4.46 -8.63
C LYS A 221 -13.17 3.34 -7.61
N LEU A 222 -14.09 2.41 -7.69
CA LEU A 222 -14.19 1.25 -6.82
C LEU A 222 -14.33 -0.04 -7.61
N THR A 223 -13.75 -1.11 -7.04
CA THR A 223 -14.14 -2.49 -7.31
C THR A 223 -14.72 -3.08 -6.02
N VAL A 224 -15.88 -3.66 -6.12
CA VAL A 224 -16.53 -4.39 -5.02
C VAL A 224 -16.31 -5.87 -5.20
N LEU A 225 -15.69 -6.51 -4.19
CA LEU A 225 -15.57 -7.96 -4.12
C LEU A 225 -16.68 -8.54 -3.24
N ASN A 226 -17.24 -9.67 -3.66
CA ASN A 226 -18.12 -10.50 -2.87
C ASN A 226 -17.82 -11.99 -3.15
N PHE A 227 -17.56 -12.78 -2.11
CA PHE A 227 -17.21 -14.21 -2.23
C PHE A 227 -16.14 -14.50 -3.30
N GLY A 228 -15.07 -13.70 -3.34
CA GLY A 228 -13.94 -13.87 -4.24
C GLY A 228 -14.18 -13.45 -5.69
N GLN A 229 -15.34 -12.86 -6.01
CA GLN A 229 -15.71 -12.40 -7.34
C GLN A 229 -15.99 -10.90 -7.37
N VAL A 230 -15.80 -10.29 -8.53
CA VAL A 230 -16.15 -8.88 -8.74
C VAL A 230 -17.67 -8.76 -8.84
N LEU A 231 -18.25 -7.99 -7.94
CA LEU A 231 -19.69 -7.71 -7.89
C LEU A 231 -20.07 -6.45 -8.70
N SER A 232 -19.27 -5.39 -8.56
CA SER A 232 -19.51 -4.11 -9.23
C SER A 232 -18.20 -3.36 -9.41
N VAL A 233 -18.07 -2.59 -10.49
CA VAL A 233 -16.90 -1.74 -10.81
C VAL A 233 -17.39 -0.42 -11.41
N GLY A 234 -16.80 0.68 -11.00
CA GLY A 234 -17.14 1.99 -11.58
C GLY A 234 -16.76 3.16 -10.69
N ASP A 235 -17.30 4.31 -11.02
CA ASP A 235 -17.12 5.52 -10.21
C ASP A 235 -17.72 5.34 -8.82
N THR A 236 -17.05 5.87 -7.82
CA THR A 236 -17.39 5.68 -6.40
C THR A 236 -18.86 5.94 -6.10
N THR A 237 -19.41 7.04 -6.59
CA THR A 237 -20.81 7.41 -6.36
C THR A 237 -21.78 6.40 -6.98
N THR A 238 -21.50 5.92 -8.18
CA THR A 238 -22.34 4.93 -8.88
C THR A 238 -22.31 3.59 -8.16
N VAL A 239 -21.11 3.13 -7.79
CA VAL A 239 -20.93 1.82 -7.15
C VAL A 239 -21.56 1.78 -5.76
N LEU A 240 -21.41 2.84 -4.94
CA LEU A 240 -21.97 2.90 -3.60
C LEU A 240 -23.53 2.97 -3.59
N ASN A 241 -24.15 3.40 -4.69
CA ASN A 241 -25.60 3.41 -4.84
C ASN A 241 -26.15 2.17 -5.61
N ASP A 242 -25.30 1.23 -6.01
CA ASP A 242 -25.72 -0.01 -6.67
C ASP A 242 -26.51 -0.89 -5.67
N PRO A 243 -27.78 -1.24 -5.95
CA PRO A 243 -28.58 -2.11 -5.07
C PRO A 243 -27.89 -3.44 -4.74
N LYS A 244 -27.13 -4.02 -5.67
CA LYS A 244 -26.40 -5.27 -5.44
C LYS A 244 -25.31 -5.09 -4.39
N VAL A 245 -24.63 -3.93 -4.39
CA VAL A 245 -23.60 -3.58 -3.41
C VAL A 245 -24.25 -3.37 -2.05
N ILE A 246 -25.35 -2.62 -1.99
CA ILE A 246 -26.09 -2.38 -0.73
C ILE A 246 -26.54 -3.71 -0.11
N THR A 247 -27.17 -4.59 -0.90
CA THR A 247 -27.59 -5.92 -0.45
C THR A 247 -26.40 -6.76 0.07
N ALA A 248 -25.27 -6.75 -0.63
CA ALA A 248 -24.07 -7.51 -0.20
C ALA A 248 -23.54 -7.06 1.17
N TYR A 249 -23.71 -5.80 1.55
CA TYR A 249 -23.29 -5.27 2.85
C TYR A 249 -24.36 -5.44 3.94
N LEU A 250 -25.63 -5.44 3.59
CA LEU A 250 -26.73 -5.64 4.56
C LEU A 250 -26.98 -7.10 4.88
N GLY A 251 -26.53 -8.03 4.04
CA GLY A 251 -26.65 -9.47 4.26
C GLY A 251 -28.04 -10.02 3.99
N GLU A 252 -28.83 -9.36 3.11
CA GLU A 252 -30.16 -9.85 2.64
C GLU A 252 -30.05 -10.68 1.36
#